data_4a127a6777a2549080f3a106f1c08b93
#
_entry.id   4a127a6777a2549080f3a106f1c08b93
#
_cell.length_a   1.000
_cell.length_b   1.000
_cell.length_c   1.000
_cell.angle_alpha   90.00
_cell.angle_beta   90.00
_cell.angle_gamma   90.00
#
_symmetry.space_group_name_H-M   'P 1'
#
loop_
_entity.id
_entity.type
_entity.pdbx_description
1 polymer ?
#
loop_
_entity_poly.entity_id
_entity_poly.type
_entity_poly.pdbx_seq_one_letter_code
_entity_poly.pdbx_strand_id
1 'polypeptide(L)'
;LVTDAMKACLLEDGEYELGGQRVVVKNEVARLPAGNLAGSVLTLDKALRNFTANTGIGLIDAIKTVTENPARVLKVNDRKGSIDIGKDADFVLFDDSFNIHATFVKGKKVYERVVKWE
;
A
#
# COMPACT_ATOMS: atom_id res chain seq x y z
N LEU A 1 4.25 3.28 -8.33
CA LEU A 1 3.64 4.00 -7.20
C LEU A 1 4.49 3.86 -5.94
N VAL A 2 4.43 4.85 -5.07
CA VAL A 2 5.01 4.83 -3.72
C VAL A 2 4.01 5.44 -2.75
N THR A 3 4.08 5.06 -1.47
CA THR A 3 3.22 5.63 -0.43
C THR A 3 3.85 6.87 0.21
N ASP A 4 5.18 6.90 0.30
CA ASP A 4 5.94 7.89 1.08
C ASP A 4 5.40 8.04 2.51
N ALA A 5 4.97 6.91 3.09
CA ALA A 5 4.23 6.89 4.34
C ALA A 5 5.14 7.13 5.54
N MET A 6 4.70 8.04 6.41
CA MET A 6 5.34 8.29 7.70
C MET A 6 4.98 7.19 8.75
N LYS A 7 5.65 7.20 9.89
CA LYS A 7 5.46 6.21 10.97
C LYS A 7 4.02 6.09 11.50
N ALA A 8 3.17 7.09 11.28
CA ALA A 8 1.76 7.08 11.69
C ALA A 8 0.82 6.32 10.73
N CYS A 9 1.32 5.81 9.61
CA CYS A 9 0.52 5.01 8.69
C CYS A 9 0.00 3.75 9.40
N LEU A 10 -1.31 3.48 9.28
CA LEU A 10 -2.04 2.40 9.95
C LEU A 10 -2.12 2.52 11.50
N LEU A 11 -1.74 3.63 12.07
CA LEU A 11 -2.00 3.94 13.47
C LEU A 11 -3.29 4.76 13.63
N GLU A 12 -3.78 4.87 14.85
CA GLU A 12 -4.98 5.63 15.19
C GLU A 12 -4.79 7.14 14.95
N ASP A 13 -5.89 7.86 14.82
CA ASP A 13 -5.86 9.33 14.82
C ASP A 13 -5.19 9.85 16.09
N GLY A 14 -4.29 10.82 15.94
CA GLY A 14 -3.51 11.31 17.08
C GLY A 14 -2.35 12.22 16.69
N GLU A 15 -1.48 12.45 17.67
CA GLU A 15 -0.30 13.30 17.51
C GLU A 15 0.95 12.43 17.31
N TYR A 16 1.73 12.82 16.31
CA TYR A 16 2.96 12.13 15.92
C TYR A 16 4.06 13.15 15.66
N GLU A 17 5.25 12.67 15.38
CA GLU A 17 6.40 13.48 15.02
C GLU A 17 6.95 13.07 13.65
N LEU A 18 7.27 14.04 12.82
CA LEU A 18 7.95 13.87 11.54
C LEU A 18 9.08 14.90 11.41
N GLY A 19 10.34 14.43 11.39
CA GLY A 19 11.51 15.30 11.25
C GLY A 19 11.64 16.35 12.35
N GLY A 20 11.31 16.01 13.61
CA GLY A 20 11.33 16.93 14.75
C GLY A 20 10.12 17.85 14.86
N GLN A 21 9.16 17.74 13.94
CA GLN A 21 7.95 18.57 13.94
C GLN A 21 6.73 17.76 14.40
N ARG A 22 5.87 18.38 15.22
CA ARG A 22 4.58 17.81 15.62
C ARG A 22 3.65 17.74 14.42
N VAL A 23 3.04 16.58 14.23
CA VAL A 23 2.05 16.32 13.18
C VAL A 23 0.78 15.77 13.81
N VAL A 24 -0.38 16.27 13.40
CA VAL A 24 -1.69 15.74 13.78
C VAL A 24 -2.23 14.89 12.63
N VAL A 25 -2.51 13.61 12.91
CA VAL A 25 -3.21 12.72 11.98
C VAL A 25 -4.67 12.67 12.37
N LYS A 26 -5.54 12.98 11.42
CA LYS A 26 -6.99 12.91 11.58
C LYS A 26 -7.65 12.51 10.27
N ASN A 27 -8.54 11.51 10.32
CA ASN A 27 -9.26 11.01 9.14
C ASN A 27 -8.31 10.69 7.97
N GLU A 28 -7.23 9.96 8.25
CA GLU A 28 -6.21 9.57 7.25
C GLU A 28 -5.47 10.76 6.60
N VAL A 29 -5.45 11.93 7.22
CA VAL A 29 -4.70 13.10 6.75
C VAL A 29 -3.75 13.57 7.83
N ALA A 30 -2.48 13.70 7.48
CA ALA A 30 -1.44 14.23 8.35
C ALA A 30 -1.23 15.74 8.09
N ARG A 31 -1.29 16.56 9.14
CA ARG A 31 -1.11 18.02 9.04
C ARG A 31 -0.21 18.56 10.15
N LEU A 32 0.53 19.61 9.83
CA LEU A 32 1.18 20.45 10.83
C LEU A 32 0.12 21.20 11.65
N PRO A 33 0.43 21.68 12.88
CA PRO A 33 -0.49 22.51 13.67
C PRO A 33 -1.00 23.76 12.93
N ALA A 34 -0.19 24.28 12.02
CA ALA A 34 -0.58 25.43 11.15
C ALA A 34 -1.56 25.05 10.03
N GLY A 35 -1.95 23.76 9.90
CA GLY A 35 -2.92 23.27 8.92
C GLY A 35 -2.34 22.74 7.60
N ASN A 36 -1.07 22.96 7.32
CA ASN A 36 -0.40 22.47 6.11
C ASN A 36 -0.29 20.96 6.14
N LEU A 37 -0.35 20.29 4.97
CA LEU A 37 -0.09 18.87 4.85
C LEU A 37 1.34 18.53 5.31
N ALA A 38 1.50 17.41 6.01
CA ALA A 38 2.76 16.98 6.59
C ALA A 38 2.89 15.47 6.55
N GLY A 39 3.48 14.97 5.50
CA GLY A 39 3.70 13.54 5.31
C GLY A 39 2.49 12.79 4.77
N SER A 40 2.65 11.51 4.57
CA SER A 40 1.64 10.61 4.04
C SER A 40 1.31 9.51 5.06
N VAL A 41 0.04 9.14 5.12
CA VAL A 41 -0.46 7.94 5.82
C VAL A 41 -1.14 6.98 4.81
N LEU A 42 -0.81 7.14 3.53
CA LEU A 42 -1.36 6.35 2.43
C LEU A 42 -0.82 4.92 2.46
N THR A 43 -1.69 3.94 2.31
CA THR A 43 -1.32 2.54 2.08
C THR A 43 -1.25 2.22 0.58
N LEU A 44 -0.52 1.16 0.20
CA LEU A 44 -0.27 0.88 -1.22
C LEU A 44 -1.53 0.41 -1.97
N ASP A 45 -2.42 -0.31 -1.31
CA ASP A 45 -3.75 -0.70 -1.82
C ASP A 45 -4.62 0.53 -2.12
N LYS A 46 -4.66 1.50 -1.18
CA LYS A 46 -5.35 2.79 -1.40
C LYS A 46 -4.69 3.61 -2.50
N ALA A 47 -3.37 3.61 -2.60
CA ALA A 47 -2.64 4.27 -3.69
C ALA A 47 -3.03 3.68 -5.05
N LEU A 48 -3.08 2.35 -5.17
CA LEU A 48 -3.49 1.67 -6.39
C LEU A 48 -4.95 1.99 -6.75
N ARG A 49 -5.87 1.92 -5.77
CA ARG A 49 -7.28 2.28 -5.96
C ARG A 49 -7.44 3.73 -6.45
N ASN A 50 -6.76 4.68 -5.80
CA ASN A 50 -6.82 6.09 -6.18
C ASN A 50 -6.23 6.32 -7.58
N PHE A 51 -5.14 5.62 -7.91
CA PHE A 51 -4.50 5.71 -9.22
C PHE A 51 -5.44 5.23 -10.32
N THR A 52 -6.05 4.05 -10.18
CA THR A 52 -7.01 3.53 -11.18
C THR A 52 -8.23 4.43 -11.32
N ALA A 53 -8.81 4.90 -10.21
CA ALA A 53 -9.99 5.76 -10.22
C ALA A 53 -9.76 7.12 -10.90
N ASN A 54 -8.56 7.70 -10.74
CA ASN A 54 -8.27 9.04 -11.26
C ASN A 54 -7.65 9.05 -12.67
N THR A 55 -7.10 7.93 -13.13
CA THR A 55 -6.43 7.86 -14.45
C THR A 55 -7.23 7.11 -15.49
N GLY A 56 -8.18 6.27 -15.06
CA GLY A 56 -8.92 5.37 -15.97
C GLY A 56 -8.06 4.23 -16.55
N ILE A 57 -6.82 4.03 -16.07
CA ILE A 57 -5.96 2.93 -16.51
C ILE A 57 -6.56 1.59 -16.06
N GLY A 58 -6.49 0.58 -16.92
CA GLY A 58 -6.96 -0.77 -16.58
C GLY A 58 -6.19 -1.39 -15.41
N LEU A 59 -6.87 -2.20 -14.60
CA LEU A 59 -6.31 -2.80 -13.39
C LEU A 59 -5.01 -3.59 -13.65
N ILE A 60 -4.95 -4.35 -14.76
CA ILE A 60 -3.77 -5.15 -15.11
C ILE A 60 -2.52 -4.28 -15.30
N ASP A 61 -2.65 -3.13 -15.94
CA ASP A 61 -1.53 -2.21 -16.13
C ASP A 61 -1.24 -1.39 -14.87
N ALA A 62 -2.27 -1.05 -14.10
CA ALA A 62 -2.10 -0.37 -12.83
C ALA A 62 -1.34 -1.21 -11.81
N ILE A 63 -1.60 -2.52 -11.72
CA ILE A 63 -0.90 -3.46 -10.82
C ILE A 63 0.61 -3.47 -11.09
N LYS A 64 1.05 -3.34 -12.34
CA LYS A 64 2.48 -3.28 -12.67
C LYS A 64 3.20 -2.14 -11.97
N THR A 65 2.50 -1.04 -11.65
CA THR A 65 3.08 0.12 -10.95
C THR A 65 3.46 -0.17 -9.51
N VAL A 66 2.89 -1.20 -8.91
CA VAL A 66 3.13 -1.64 -7.52
C VAL A 66 3.83 -3.01 -7.44
N THR A 67 4.12 -3.67 -8.56
CA THR A 67 4.72 -5.00 -8.63
C THR A 67 5.95 -5.02 -9.54
N GLU A 68 5.80 -5.20 -10.85
CA GLU A 68 6.89 -5.33 -11.80
C GLU A 68 7.80 -4.10 -11.87
N ASN A 69 7.22 -2.89 -11.92
CA ASN A 69 8.01 -1.68 -12.08
C ASN A 69 8.95 -1.44 -10.90
N PRO A 70 8.50 -1.49 -9.62
CA PRO A 70 9.44 -1.39 -8.49
C PRO A 70 10.42 -2.55 -8.43
N ALA A 71 10.03 -3.78 -8.79
CA ALA A 71 10.95 -4.92 -8.83
C ALA A 71 12.08 -4.70 -9.84
N ARG A 72 11.79 -4.13 -11.01
CA ARG A 72 12.81 -3.76 -12.01
C ARG A 72 13.75 -2.67 -11.51
N VAL A 73 13.18 -1.60 -10.89
CA VAL A 73 13.99 -0.50 -10.33
C VAL A 73 14.96 -1.03 -9.27
N LEU A 74 14.51 -1.95 -8.42
CA LEU A 74 15.32 -2.58 -7.37
C LEU A 74 16.20 -3.72 -7.89
N LYS A 75 16.11 -4.09 -9.19
CA LYS A 75 16.85 -5.19 -9.82
C LYS A 75 16.60 -6.54 -9.12
N VAL A 76 15.36 -6.79 -8.71
CA VAL A 76 14.91 -8.06 -8.08
C VAL A 76 13.81 -8.74 -8.90
N ASN A 77 13.63 -8.34 -10.15
CA ASN A 77 12.58 -8.85 -11.04
C ASN A 77 12.82 -10.29 -11.51
N ASP A 78 13.99 -10.86 -11.26
CA ASP A 78 14.32 -12.29 -11.39
C ASP A 78 13.55 -13.16 -10.39
N ARG A 79 13.22 -12.63 -9.22
CA ARG A 79 12.55 -13.37 -8.14
C ARG A 79 11.28 -12.74 -7.60
N LYS A 80 10.93 -11.49 -7.98
CA LYS A 80 9.75 -10.74 -7.47
C LYS A 80 9.05 -9.96 -8.59
N GLY A 81 7.83 -9.49 -8.30
CA GLY A 81 7.07 -8.56 -9.15
C GLY A 81 6.12 -9.22 -10.14
N SER A 82 6.17 -10.54 -10.29
CA SER A 82 5.20 -11.33 -11.05
C SER A 82 5.06 -12.73 -10.46
N ILE A 83 3.98 -13.41 -10.82
CA ILE A 83 3.73 -14.81 -10.43
C ILE A 83 4.22 -15.70 -11.57
N ASP A 84 5.44 -16.20 -11.44
CA ASP A 84 6.09 -17.07 -12.41
C ASP A 84 6.81 -18.24 -11.73
N ILE A 85 7.03 -19.32 -12.45
CA ILE A 85 7.81 -20.47 -11.95
C ILE A 85 9.23 -20.01 -11.58
N GLY A 86 9.67 -20.37 -10.37
CA GLY A 86 11.01 -20.03 -9.86
C GLY A 86 11.08 -18.70 -9.09
N LYS A 87 10.01 -17.91 -9.07
CA LYS A 87 9.93 -16.69 -8.26
C LYS A 87 9.40 -16.96 -6.85
N ASP A 88 9.67 -16.03 -5.95
CA ASP A 88 9.10 -16.04 -4.60
C ASP A 88 7.56 -16.02 -4.70
N ALA A 89 6.88 -16.89 -3.97
CA ALA A 89 5.42 -16.93 -3.92
C ALA A 89 4.88 -15.81 -3.02
N ASP A 90 5.09 -14.56 -3.47
CA ASP A 90 4.60 -13.34 -2.84
C ASP A 90 3.38 -12.85 -3.61
N PHE A 91 2.19 -12.90 -3.01
CA PHE A 91 0.98 -12.44 -3.67
C PHE A 91 -0.08 -11.98 -2.67
N VAL A 92 -1.01 -11.19 -3.16
CA VAL A 92 -2.12 -10.63 -2.41
C VAL A 92 -3.43 -11.03 -3.08
N LEU A 93 -4.41 -11.44 -2.27
CA LEU A 93 -5.79 -11.64 -2.72
C LEU A 93 -6.63 -10.43 -2.31
N PHE A 94 -7.30 -9.82 -3.25
CA PHE A 94 -8.18 -8.67 -3.02
C PHE A 94 -9.40 -8.72 -3.95
N ASP A 95 -10.46 -8.00 -3.57
CA ASP A 95 -11.69 -7.90 -4.36
C ASP A 95 -11.72 -6.64 -5.26
N ASP A 96 -12.78 -6.50 -6.06
CA ASP A 96 -12.97 -5.36 -6.97
C ASP A 96 -13.08 -4.01 -6.25
N SER A 97 -13.31 -4.01 -4.94
CA SER A 97 -13.31 -2.82 -4.08
C SER A 97 -11.95 -2.54 -3.45
N PHE A 98 -10.90 -3.29 -3.85
CA PHE A 98 -9.53 -3.24 -3.30
C PHE A 98 -9.43 -3.62 -1.82
N ASN A 99 -10.40 -4.37 -1.27
CA ASN A 99 -10.25 -4.94 0.06
C ASN A 99 -9.28 -6.12 0.02
N ILE A 100 -8.24 -6.08 0.84
CA ILE A 100 -7.28 -7.16 0.96
C ILE A 100 -7.90 -8.30 1.78
N HIS A 101 -7.97 -9.49 1.22
CA HIS A 101 -8.46 -10.70 1.87
C HIS A 101 -7.35 -11.54 2.47
N ALA A 102 -6.22 -11.69 1.75
CA ALA A 102 -5.06 -12.41 2.26
C ALA A 102 -3.76 -11.91 1.62
N THR A 103 -2.66 -12.04 2.35
CA THR A 103 -1.30 -11.76 1.86
C THR A 103 -0.39 -12.94 2.13
N PHE A 104 0.39 -13.31 1.12
CA PHE A 104 1.36 -14.40 1.17
C PHE A 104 2.76 -13.86 0.91
N VAL A 105 3.72 -14.32 1.71
CA VAL A 105 5.15 -14.03 1.54
C VAL A 105 5.91 -15.36 1.53
N LYS A 106 6.61 -15.62 0.43
CA LYS A 106 7.31 -16.89 0.18
C LYS A 106 6.42 -18.11 0.42
N GLY A 107 5.17 -18.04 -0.07
CA GLY A 107 4.17 -19.10 0.07
C GLY A 107 3.53 -19.22 1.45
N LYS A 108 3.97 -18.45 2.45
CA LYS A 108 3.38 -18.44 3.79
C LYS A 108 2.33 -17.34 3.89
N LYS A 109 1.10 -17.70 4.30
CA LYS A 109 0.05 -16.72 4.61
C LYS A 109 0.46 -15.89 5.83
N VAL A 110 0.65 -14.59 5.66
CA VAL A 110 1.06 -13.64 6.72
C VAL A 110 -0.06 -12.73 7.17
N TYR A 111 -1.12 -12.60 6.37
CA TYR A 111 -2.32 -11.84 6.69
C TYR A 111 -3.55 -12.54 6.13
N GLU A 112 -4.66 -12.50 6.88
CA GLU A 112 -5.98 -12.93 6.45
C GLU A 112 -7.04 -12.03 7.10
N ARG A 113 -7.93 -11.49 6.28
CA ARG A 113 -9.08 -10.76 6.76
C ARG A 113 -10.10 -11.74 7.36
N VAL A 114 -10.42 -11.58 8.63
CA VAL A 114 -11.49 -12.33 9.25
C VAL A 114 -12.83 -11.78 8.76
N VAL A 115 -13.49 -12.51 7.87
CA VAL A 115 -14.87 -12.21 7.48
C VAL A 115 -15.77 -12.92 8.49
N LYS A 116 -16.45 -12.14 9.32
CA LYS A 116 -17.57 -12.71 10.13
C LYS A 116 -18.73 -12.90 9.16
N TRP A 117 -19.07 -14.14 8.87
CA TRP A 117 -20.32 -14.50 8.22
C TRP A 117 -21.43 -14.35 9.27
N GLU A 118 -22.30 -13.35 9.09
CA GLU A 118 -23.55 -13.24 9.86
C GLU A 118 -24.61 -14.12 9.22
#